data_f712ffacbc6e0844afa505c164a2add5
#
_entry.id   f712ffacbc6e0844afa505c164a2add5
#
_cell.length_a   1.000
_cell.length_b   1.000
_cell.length_c   1.000
_cell.angle_alpha   90.00
_cell.angle_beta   90.00
_cell.angle_gamma   90.00
#
_symmetry.space_group_name_H-M   'P 1'
#
loop_
_entity.id
_entity.type
_entity.pdbx_description
1 polymer ?
#
loop_
_entity_poly.entity_id
_entity_poly.type
_entity_poly.pdbx_seq_one_letter_code
_entity_poly.pdbx_strand_id
1 'polypeptide(L)'
;MTAEPAAAAVGLVERYAAAFVSAVPDQPEDDGFFGPASVTWRLAADLSAPVAGLRSVLIQALHPLAMAGVDQHSDWRRDPVGRLAATSTYVATLAYGDQDSATRAARRVRAIHEHVRGRDAVTGRPYAASDPALLLWVHAALVDSVLAATRLFGTPPADPDADAYVGEMAVSAELLGVPPEIIPHSVAALEEYINGVRSELRCTPAAAESMGYMLDPAGMGEEIAELWQDLRDAALATLPGWARDLYGYPAPPPITPDRRTEIRQTLGVFDAVFMAEPGVLEARQQLTLRMRIAAAGSGGHGPAATGGKASRVVSAPGGPGGWVPPERGADAAPPGVRG
;
A
#
# COMPACT_ATOMS: atom_id res chain seq x y z
N MET A 1 -33.55 3.75 -17.06
CA MET A 1 -32.47 2.72 -16.94
C MET A 1 -31.25 3.37 -16.33
N THR A 2 -31.25 3.68 -15.01
CA THR A 2 -30.22 4.52 -14.36
C THR A 2 -29.87 4.03 -12.95
N ALA A 3 -30.14 2.78 -12.61
CA ALA A 3 -29.89 2.26 -11.26
C ALA A 3 -28.56 1.48 -11.09
N GLU A 4 -27.89 1.09 -12.19
CA GLU A 4 -26.67 0.26 -12.13
C GLU A 4 -25.38 0.99 -11.70
N PRO A 5 -25.12 2.25 -12.07
CA PRO A 5 -23.86 2.91 -11.68
C PRO A 5 -23.79 3.30 -10.21
N ALA A 6 -24.90 3.76 -9.62
CA ALA A 6 -24.96 4.05 -8.20
C ALA A 6 -24.76 2.78 -7.35
N ALA A 7 -25.26 1.62 -7.81
CA ALA A 7 -25.08 0.33 -7.16
C ALA A 7 -23.60 -0.12 -7.13
N ALA A 8 -22.80 0.18 -8.15
CA ALA A 8 -21.39 -0.21 -8.21
C ALA A 8 -20.53 0.55 -7.18
N ALA A 9 -20.80 1.82 -6.98
CA ALA A 9 -20.03 2.65 -6.05
C ALA A 9 -20.48 2.46 -4.59
N VAL A 10 -21.78 2.27 -4.35
CA VAL A 10 -22.30 1.82 -3.05
C VAL A 10 -21.66 0.47 -2.71
N GLY A 11 -21.62 -0.47 -3.65
CA GLY A 11 -20.95 -1.75 -3.47
C GLY A 11 -19.43 -1.65 -3.18
N LEU A 12 -18.75 -0.59 -3.62
CA LEU A 12 -17.35 -0.33 -3.25
C LEU A 12 -17.23 0.03 -1.77
N VAL A 13 -18.01 1.01 -1.31
CA VAL A 13 -17.98 1.46 0.09
C VAL A 13 -18.39 0.33 1.03
N GLU A 14 -19.47 -0.40 0.71
CA GLU A 14 -19.92 -1.56 1.46
C GLU A 14 -18.84 -2.63 1.62
N ARG A 15 -18.13 -2.97 0.52
CA ARG A 15 -17.05 -3.97 0.55
C ARG A 15 -15.86 -3.50 1.38
N TYR A 16 -15.49 -2.21 1.27
CA TYR A 16 -14.42 -1.64 2.11
C TYR A 16 -14.82 -1.61 3.58
N ALA A 17 -16.06 -1.26 3.88
CA ALA A 17 -16.61 -1.24 5.24
C ALA A 17 -16.62 -2.65 5.85
N ALA A 18 -17.12 -3.64 5.12
CA ALA A 18 -17.10 -5.04 5.56
C ALA A 18 -15.67 -5.55 5.79
N ALA A 19 -14.73 -5.16 4.90
CA ALA A 19 -13.31 -5.47 5.04
C ALA A 19 -12.73 -4.87 6.32
N PHE A 20 -12.99 -3.60 6.59
CA PHE A 20 -12.54 -2.91 7.79
C PHE A 20 -13.12 -3.51 9.07
N VAL A 21 -14.43 -3.72 9.12
CA VAL A 21 -15.12 -4.32 10.28
C VAL A 21 -14.57 -5.72 10.57
N SER A 22 -14.33 -6.53 9.52
CA SER A 22 -13.77 -7.87 9.70
C SER A 22 -12.31 -7.87 10.20
N ALA A 23 -11.60 -6.78 9.97
CA ALA A 23 -10.19 -6.62 10.37
C ALA A 23 -10.02 -6.12 11.82
N VAL A 24 -11.06 -5.50 12.40
CA VAL A 24 -11.05 -4.97 13.77
C VAL A 24 -11.77 -5.96 14.67
N PRO A 25 -11.07 -6.81 15.44
CA PRO A 25 -11.73 -7.77 16.31
C PRO A 25 -12.39 -7.06 17.51
N ASP A 26 -13.58 -7.52 17.88
CA ASP A 26 -14.33 -7.00 19.04
C ASP A 26 -13.57 -7.22 20.36
N GLN A 27 -12.90 -8.36 20.48
CA GLN A 27 -12.10 -8.77 21.63
C GLN A 27 -10.77 -9.34 21.13
N PRO A 28 -9.77 -8.48 20.85
CA PRO A 28 -8.48 -8.93 20.42
C PRO A 28 -7.72 -9.62 21.55
N GLU A 29 -6.95 -10.67 21.25
CA GLU A 29 -6.11 -11.36 22.21
C GLU A 29 -4.89 -10.52 22.63
N ASP A 30 -4.43 -9.64 21.74
CA ASP A 30 -3.32 -8.72 21.97
C ASP A 30 -3.51 -7.41 21.15
N ASP A 31 -2.53 -6.51 21.21
CA ASP A 31 -2.54 -5.24 20.50
C ASP A 31 -2.02 -5.34 19.04
N GLY A 32 -1.82 -6.54 18.51
CA GLY A 32 -1.26 -6.76 17.19
C GLY A 32 0.25 -6.50 17.12
N PHE A 33 0.77 -6.35 15.91
CA PHE A 33 2.20 -6.07 15.70
C PHE A 33 2.57 -4.61 15.99
N PHE A 34 1.62 -3.69 15.85
CA PHE A 34 1.89 -2.25 15.97
C PHE A 34 1.39 -1.67 17.28
N GLY A 35 0.19 -2.04 17.69
CA GLY A 35 -0.46 -1.52 18.87
C GLY A 35 -1.01 -0.09 18.75
N PRO A 36 -1.89 0.32 19.67
CA PRO A 36 -2.66 1.57 19.57
C PRO A 36 -1.84 2.86 19.76
N ALA A 37 -0.60 2.76 20.27
CA ALA A 37 0.31 3.89 20.41
C ALA A 37 1.22 4.11 19.18
N SER A 38 1.18 3.20 18.21
CA SER A 38 2.05 3.24 17.04
C SER A 38 1.72 4.38 16.08
N VAL A 39 2.70 4.76 15.28
CA VAL A 39 2.50 5.68 14.16
C VAL A 39 1.64 5.00 13.11
N THR A 40 1.83 3.71 12.88
CA THR A 40 1.06 2.92 11.91
C THR A 40 -0.45 3.01 12.16
N TRP A 41 -0.91 2.89 13.40
CA TRP A 41 -2.35 3.04 13.70
C TRP A 41 -2.88 4.42 13.36
N ARG A 42 -2.11 5.48 13.66
CA ARG A 42 -2.50 6.85 13.34
C ARG A 42 -2.61 7.09 11.84
N LEU A 43 -1.61 6.64 11.07
CA LEU A 43 -1.59 6.86 9.62
C LEU A 43 -2.58 5.96 8.87
N ALA A 44 -2.85 4.75 9.37
CA ALA A 44 -3.86 3.88 8.78
C ALA A 44 -5.30 4.41 8.98
N ALA A 45 -5.53 5.21 10.03
CA ALA A 45 -6.81 5.87 10.31
C ALA A 45 -6.91 7.29 9.70
N ASP A 46 -5.87 7.76 9.01
CA ASP A 46 -5.84 9.11 8.46
C ASP A 46 -6.81 9.27 7.29
N LEU A 47 -7.41 10.44 7.19
CA LEU A 47 -8.38 10.81 6.15
C LEU A 47 -7.84 10.63 4.72
N SER A 48 -6.53 10.72 4.55
CA SER A 48 -5.86 10.56 3.25
C SER A 48 -5.64 9.10 2.81
N ALA A 49 -6.06 8.10 3.60
CA ALA A 49 -5.87 6.69 3.29
C ALA A 49 -6.40 6.28 1.89
N PRO A 50 -7.56 6.76 1.40
CA PRO A 50 -8.02 6.48 0.03
C PRO A 50 -7.05 6.99 -1.04
N VAL A 51 -6.46 8.18 -0.84
CA VAL A 51 -5.44 8.75 -1.74
C VAL A 51 -4.19 7.87 -1.75
N ALA A 52 -3.73 7.43 -0.56
CA ALA A 52 -2.60 6.53 -0.42
C ALA A 52 -2.83 5.21 -1.16
N GLY A 53 -4.03 4.63 -1.03
CA GLY A 53 -4.41 3.39 -1.70
C GLY A 53 -4.35 3.53 -3.23
N LEU A 54 -5.00 4.54 -3.79
CA LEU A 54 -5.00 4.78 -5.23
C LEU A 54 -3.59 5.05 -5.77
N ARG A 55 -2.83 5.93 -5.10
CA ARG A 55 -1.43 6.21 -5.45
C ARG A 55 -0.56 4.94 -5.41
N SER A 56 -0.72 4.11 -4.39
CA SER A 56 0.04 2.88 -4.22
C SER A 56 -0.15 1.93 -5.40
N VAL A 57 -1.39 1.71 -5.83
CA VAL A 57 -1.70 0.87 -7.00
C VAL A 57 -1.03 1.42 -8.27
N LEU A 58 -1.09 2.74 -8.48
CA LEU A 58 -0.46 3.38 -9.64
C LEU A 58 1.07 3.19 -9.64
N ILE A 59 1.73 3.31 -8.49
CA ILE A 59 3.19 3.10 -8.40
C ILE A 59 3.55 1.62 -8.54
N GLN A 60 2.83 0.72 -7.87
CA GLN A 60 3.08 -0.72 -7.94
C GLN A 60 3.00 -1.25 -9.37
N ALA A 61 2.03 -0.78 -10.16
CA ALA A 61 1.81 -1.20 -11.54
C ALA A 61 2.98 -0.85 -12.49
N LEU A 62 3.84 0.10 -12.13
CA LEU A 62 5.00 0.47 -12.95
C LEU A 62 6.11 -0.58 -12.94
N HIS A 63 6.12 -1.53 -11.99
CA HIS A 63 7.07 -2.64 -12.05
C HIS A 63 6.53 -3.74 -12.97
N PRO A 64 7.17 -4.01 -14.13
CA PRO A 64 6.61 -4.87 -15.17
C PRO A 64 6.32 -6.29 -14.68
N LEU A 65 7.19 -6.85 -13.84
CA LEU A 65 7.00 -8.21 -13.32
C LEU A 65 5.88 -8.29 -12.26
N ALA A 66 5.75 -7.27 -11.42
CA ALA A 66 4.64 -7.19 -10.48
C ALA A 66 3.30 -7.03 -11.21
N MET A 67 3.25 -6.13 -12.22
CA MET A 67 2.06 -5.94 -13.03
C MET A 67 1.70 -7.19 -13.85
N ALA A 68 2.70 -7.92 -14.39
CA ALA A 68 2.47 -9.17 -15.10
C ALA A 68 1.81 -10.23 -14.19
N GLY A 69 2.22 -10.32 -12.91
CA GLY A 69 1.56 -11.18 -11.92
C GLY A 69 0.10 -10.82 -11.69
N VAL A 70 -0.20 -9.53 -11.57
CA VAL A 70 -1.58 -9.03 -11.45
C VAL A 70 -2.38 -9.31 -12.72
N ASP A 71 -1.79 -9.02 -13.87
CA ASP A 71 -2.43 -9.13 -15.18
C ASP A 71 -2.84 -10.56 -15.55
N GLN A 72 -1.97 -11.53 -15.25
CA GLN A 72 -2.15 -12.91 -15.66
C GLN A 72 -2.90 -13.78 -14.62
N HIS A 73 -2.98 -13.35 -13.36
CA HIS A 73 -3.52 -14.19 -12.29
C HIS A 73 -4.64 -13.55 -11.46
N SER A 74 -5.12 -12.37 -11.85
CA SER A 74 -6.18 -11.69 -11.11
C SER A 74 -7.29 -11.21 -12.04
N ASP A 75 -8.52 -11.25 -11.56
CA ASP A 75 -9.71 -10.78 -12.30
C ASP A 75 -9.90 -9.25 -12.22
N TRP A 76 -8.82 -8.49 -12.08
CA TRP A 76 -8.89 -7.04 -11.87
C TRP A 76 -9.69 -6.27 -12.95
N ARG A 77 -9.77 -6.82 -14.17
CA ARG A 77 -10.59 -6.21 -15.24
C ARG A 77 -12.09 -6.46 -15.08
N ARG A 78 -12.47 -7.56 -14.43
CA ARG A 78 -13.87 -7.94 -14.22
C ARG A 78 -14.38 -7.49 -12.87
N ASP A 79 -13.54 -7.57 -11.84
CA ASP A 79 -13.87 -7.15 -10.47
C ASP A 79 -12.72 -6.35 -9.84
N PRO A 80 -12.45 -5.13 -10.33
CA PRO A 80 -11.42 -4.26 -9.76
C PRO A 80 -11.74 -3.89 -8.30
N VAL A 81 -13.02 -3.73 -7.99
CA VAL A 81 -13.52 -3.41 -6.64
C VAL A 81 -13.23 -4.53 -5.66
N GLY A 82 -13.56 -5.78 -6.01
CA GLY A 82 -13.27 -6.94 -5.16
C GLY A 82 -11.78 -7.14 -4.94
N ARG A 83 -10.95 -6.85 -5.93
CA ARG A 83 -9.50 -6.88 -5.78
C ARG A 83 -8.98 -5.85 -4.79
N LEU A 84 -9.44 -4.60 -4.90
CA LEU A 84 -9.08 -3.53 -3.97
C LEU A 84 -9.56 -3.86 -2.56
N ALA A 85 -10.79 -4.31 -2.40
CA ALA A 85 -11.36 -4.70 -1.11
C ALA A 85 -10.56 -5.83 -0.45
N ALA A 86 -10.15 -6.86 -1.20
CA ALA A 86 -9.31 -7.94 -0.68
C ALA A 86 -7.94 -7.44 -0.18
N THR A 87 -7.32 -6.50 -0.91
CA THR A 87 -6.07 -5.87 -0.50
C THR A 87 -6.27 -5.01 0.75
N SER A 88 -7.35 -4.23 0.79
CA SER A 88 -7.68 -3.38 1.95
C SER A 88 -7.98 -4.20 3.20
N THR A 89 -8.67 -5.36 3.05
CA THR A 89 -8.88 -6.31 4.15
C THR A 89 -7.54 -6.78 4.73
N TYR A 90 -6.60 -7.17 3.88
CA TYR A 90 -5.28 -7.58 4.34
C TYR A 90 -4.55 -6.45 5.08
N VAL A 91 -4.50 -5.24 4.51
CA VAL A 91 -3.82 -4.09 5.10
C VAL A 91 -4.48 -3.69 6.44
N ALA A 92 -5.80 -3.67 6.51
CA ALA A 92 -6.53 -3.36 7.73
C ALA A 92 -6.32 -4.44 8.82
N THR A 93 -6.35 -5.73 8.43
CA THR A 93 -6.08 -6.84 9.37
C THR A 93 -4.64 -6.77 9.90
N LEU A 94 -3.70 -6.41 9.06
CA LEU A 94 -2.31 -6.21 9.49
C LEU A 94 -2.18 -5.03 10.46
N ALA A 95 -2.88 -3.92 10.18
CA ALA A 95 -2.81 -2.72 11.01
C ALA A 95 -3.49 -2.88 12.37
N TYR A 96 -4.68 -3.47 12.41
CA TYR A 96 -5.59 -3.42 13.57
C TYR A 96 -5.91 -4.77 14.20
N GLY A 97 -5.65 -5.87 13.47
CA GLY A 97 -5.87 -7.23 13.97
C GLY A 97 -4.86 -7.62 15.06
N ASP A 98 -5.22 -8.63 15.86
CA ASP A 98 -4.24 -9.28 16.73
C ASP A 98 -3.15 -10.00 15.92
N GLN A 99 -2.05 -10.37 16.59
CA GLN A 99 -0.91 -11.00 15.94
C GLN A 99 -1.27 -12.29 15.22
N ASP A 100 -2.18 -13.08 15.78
CA ASP A 100 -2.60 -14.34 15.19
C ASP A 100 -3.42 -14.09 13.90
N SER A 101 -4.36 -13.15 13.92
CA SER A 101 -5.16 -12.77 12.74
C SER A 101 -4.28 -12.20 11.63
N ALA A 102 -3.35 -11.29 11.94
CA ALA A 102 -2.41 -10.73 10.99
C ALA A 102 -1.46 -11.81 10.40
N THR A 103 -0.99 -12.73 11.24
CA THR A 103 -0.15 -13.86 10.79
C THR A 103 -0.91 -14.81 9.88
N ARG A 104 -2.17 -15.14 10.21
CA ARG A 104 -3.02 -15.97 9.33
C ARG A 104 -3.26 -15.30 7.98
N ALA A 105 -3.55 -13.99 7.98
CA ALA A 105 -3.75 -13.23 6.75
C ALA A 105 -2.48 -13.24 5.88
N ALA A 106 -1.32 -13.00 6.46
CA ALA A 106 -0.04 -13.05 5.75
C ALA A 106 0.26 -14.44 5.18
N ARG A 107 0.04 -15.51 5.95
CA ARG A 107 0.19 -16.90 5.46
C ARG A 107 -0.71 -17.19 4.27
N ARG A 108 -1.96 -16.71 4.29
CA ARG A 108 -2.89 -16.86 3.17
C ARG A 108 -2.38 -16.15 1.92
N VAL A 109 -1.88 -14.91 2.05
CA VAL A 109 -1.30 -14.16 0.92
C VAL A 109 -0.06 -14.88 0.37
N ARG A 110 0.85 -15.36 1.23
CA ARG A 110 2.02 -16.14 0.81
C ARG A 110 1.62 -17.40 0.02
N ALA A 111 0.64 -18.15 0.52
CA ALA A 111 0.16 -19.36 -0.16
C ALA A 111 -0.39 -19.05 -1.56
N ILE A 112 -1.07 -17.92 -1.75
CA ILE A 112 -1.50 -17.46 -3.07
C ILE A 112 -0.29 -17.11 -3.94
N HIS A 113 0.67 -16.35 -3.42
CA HIS A 113 1.86 -15.92 -4.15
C HIS A 113 2.75 -17.06 -4.60
N GLU A 114 2.77 -18.19 -3.89
CA GLU A 114 3.51 -19.40 -4.31
C GLU A 114 3.03 -19.95 -5.66
N HIS A 115 1.76 -19.72 -6.02
CA HIS A 115 1.15 -20.18 -7.27
C HIS A 115 1.19 -19.13 -8.39
N VAL A 116 1.47 -17.85 -8.06
CA VAL A 116 1.52 -16.75 -9.02
C VAL A 116 2.92 -16.65 -9.60
N ARG A 117 3.13 -17.28 -10.74
CA ARG A 117 4.39 -17.26 -11.47
C ARG A 117 4.15 -17.34 -12.97
N GLY A 118 5.05 -16.78 -13.75
CA GLY A 118 4.92 -16.77 -15.21
C GLY A 118 6.08 -16.06 -15.87
N ARG A 119 5.81 -15.50 -17.05
CA ARG A 119 6.75 -14.69 -17.81
C ARG A 119 6.05 -13.40 -18.25
N ASP A 120 6.70 -12.28 -18.00
CA ASP A 120 6.21 -11.00 -18.48
C ASP A 120 6.35 -10.90 -20.01
N ALA A 121 5.25 -10.60 -20.68
CA ALA A 121 5.20 -10.54 -22.14
C ALA A 121 6.02 -9.36 -22.73
N VAL A 122 6.22 -8.29 -21.95
CA VAL A 122 6.91 -7.08 -22.39
C VAL A 122 8.43 -7.23 -22.29
N THR A 123 8.91 -7.71 -21.16
CA THR A 123 10.36 -7.85 -20.91
C THR A 123 10.92 -9.24 -21.24
N GLY A 124 10.05 -10.22 -21.41
CA GLY A 124 10.43 -11.62 -21.56
C GLY A 124 11.02 -12.26 -20.30
N ARG A 125 11.08 -11.55 -19.16
CA ARG A 125 11.64 -12.03 -17.89
C ARG A 125 10.64 -12.95 -17.17
N PRO A 126 11.13 -14.03 -16.54
CA PRO A 126 10.29 -14.82 -15.63
C PRO A 126 9.98 -14.01 -14.36
N TYR A 127 8.85 -14.29 -13.71
CA TYR A 127 8.49 -13.74 -12.41
C TYR A 127 7.87 -14.80 -11.49
N ALA A 128 8.00 -14.55 -10.20
CA ALA A 128 7.24 -15.21 -9.15
C ALA A 128 6.78 -14.15 -8.15
N ALA A 129 5.50 -14.14 -7.78
CA ALA A 129 4.99 -13.16 -6.81
C ALA A 129 5.57 -13.36 -5.40
N SER A 130 6.18 -14.51 -5.13
CA SER A 130 6.94 -14.80 -3.92
C SER A 130 8.40 -14.31 -3.97
N ASP A 131 8.84 -13.69 -5.08
CA ASP A 131 10.19 -13.11 -5.16
C ASP A 131 10.32 -11.95 -4.14
N PRO A 132 11.30 -12.01 -3.22
CA PRO A 132 11.52 -10.95 -2.24
C PRO A 132 11.66 -9.55 -2.83
N ALA A 133 12.26 -9.41 -4.02
CA ALA A 133 12.40 -8.12 -4.68
C ALA A 133 11.05 -7.54 -5.11
N LEU A 134 10.12 -8.38 -5.61
CA LEU A 134 8.77 -7.94 -5.99
C LEU A 134 7.92 -7.65 -4.75
N LEU A 135 8.03 -8.45 -3.70
CA LEU A 135 7.36 -8.22 -2.43
C LEU A 135 7.81 -6.89 -1.81
N LEU A 136 9.12 -6.64 -1.79
CA LEU A 136 9.69 -5.41 -1.27
C LEU A 136 9.26 -4.19 -2.09
N TRP A 137 9.19 -4.30 -3.43
CA TRP A 137 8.68 -3.22 -4.28
C TRP A 137 7.24 -2.83 -3.91
N VAL A 138 6.35 -3.82 -3.80
CA VAL A 138 4.94 -3.59 -3.45
C VAL A 138 4.82 -2.96 -2.06
N HIS A 139 5.60 -3.45 -1.09
CA HIS A 139 5.67 -2.90 0.25
C HIS A 139 6.17 -1.44 0.26
N ALA A 140 7.29 -1.17 -0.39
CA ALA A 140 7.89 0.17 -0.45
C ALA A 140 6.95 1.18 -1.12
N ALA A 141 6.28 0.79 -2.21
CA ALA A 141 5.29 1.61 -2.88
C ALA A 141 4.08 1.95 -2.00
N LEU A 142 3.63 1.02 -1.14
CA LEU A 142 2.56 1.28 -0.18
C LEU A 142 3.03 2.26 0.92
N VAL A 143 4.17 2.00 1.54
CA VAL A 143 4.70 2.82 2.64
C VAL A 143 4.96 4.26 2.18
N ASP A 144 5.61 4.45 1.04
CA ASP A 144 5.84 5.76 0.43
C ASP A 144 4.51 6.46 0.08
N SER A 145 3.50 5.72 -0.38
CA SER A 145 2.20 6.29 -0.72
C SER A 145 1.45 6.81 0.49
N VAL A 146 1.50 6.13 1.62
CA VAL A 146 0.88 6.60 2.87
C VAL A 146 1.57 7.89 3.34
N LEU A 147 2.89 7.94 3.35
CA LEU A 147 3.64 9.15 3.73
C LEU A 147 3.36 10.32 2.78
N ALA A 148 3.32 10.09 1.48
CA ALA A 148 3.04 11.15 0.50
C ALA A 148 1.62 11.70 0.64
N ALA A 149 0.63 10.84 0.80
CA ALA A 149 -0.76 11.24 0.95
C ALA A 149 -1.02 12.00 2.26
N THR A 150 -0.50 11.51 3.39
CA THR A 150 -0.65 12.17 4.69
C THR A 150 0.04 13.52 4.74
N ARG A 151 1.21 13.67 4.11
CA ARG A 151 1.93 14.96 4.04
C ARG A 151 1.13 16.03 3.29
N LEU A 152 0.37 15.67 2.27
CA LEU A 152 -0.33 16.64 1.44
C LEU A 152 -1.80 16.82 1.85
N PHE A 153 -2.51 15.76 2.17
CA PHE A 153 -3.96 15.78 2.38
C PHE A 153 -4.41 15.32 3.77
N GLY A 154 -3.54 14.69 4.54
CA GLY A 154 -3.82 14.18 5.88
C GLY A 154 -3.24 15.04 7.00
N THR A 155 -2.85 14.38 8.06
CA THR A 155 -2.10 14.92 9.19
C THR A 155 -0.63 14.54 9.03
N PRO A 156 0.24 15.46 8.57
CA PRO A 156 1.63 15.16 8.30
C PRO A 156 2.34 14.61 9.54
N PRO A 157 3.00 13.45 9.47
CA PRO A 157 3.84 12.99 10.56
C PRO A 157 5.09 13.89 10.67
N ALA A 158 5.58 14.15 11.89
CA ALA A 158 6.91 14.72 12.09
C ALA A 158 7.99 13.74 11.59
N ASP A 159 9.20 14.25 11.28
CA ASP A 159 10.26 13.40 10.71
C ASP A 159 10.56 12.14 11.54
N PRO A 160 10.68 12.21 12.90
CA PRO A 160 10.87 11.00 13.69
C PRO A 160 9.70 10.00 13.61
N ASP A 161 8.48 10.50 13.48
CA ASP A 161 7.30 9.65 13.30
C ASP A 161 7.27 9.03 11.90
N ALA A 162 7.72 9.75 10.87
CA ALA A 162 7.82 9.20 9.53
C ALA A 162 8.84 8.05 9.47
N ASP A 163 10.00 8.20 10.10
CA ASP A 163 10.99 7.12 10.24
C ASP A 163 10.44 5.96 11.06
N ALA A 164 9.75 6.25 12.18
CA ALA A 164 9.12 5.23 13.01
C ALA A 164 8.08 4.43 12.20
N TYR A 165 7.26 5.08 11.36
CA TYR A 165 6.30 4.42 10.49
C TYR A 165 6.97 3.47 9.50
N VAL A 166 8.06 3.90 8.84
CA VAL A 166 8.80 3.02 7.91
C VAL A 166 9.35 1.80 8.66
N GLY A 167 9.94 2.00 9.84
CA GLY A 167 10.46 0.92 10.69
C GLY A 167 9.38 -0.03 11.20
N GLU A 168 8.24 0.50 11.67
CA GLU A 168 7.10 -0.31 12.11
C GLU A 168 6.56 -1.17 10.96
N MET A 169 6.42 -0.60 9.77
CA MET A 169 5.89 -1.31 8.60
C MET A 169 6.81 -2.44 8.09
N ALA A 170 8.08 -2.50 8.48
CA ALA A 170 9.00 -3.57 8.10
C ALA A 170 8.44 -4.96 8.42
N VAL A 171 7.76 -5.13 9.56
CA VAL A 171 7.15 -6.40 9.94
C VAL A 171 6.16 -6.92 8.90
N SER A 172 5.49 -6.03 8.16
CA SER A 172 4.56 -6.42 7.11
C SER A 172 5.26 -7.11 5.93
N ALA A 173 6.46 -6.66 5.58
CA ALA A 173 7.28 -7.26 4.54
C ALA A 173 7.89 -8.60 5.01
N GLU A 174 8.37 -8.65 6.26
CA GLU A 174 8.88 -9.89 6.87
C GLU A 174 7.81 -10.99 6.90
N LEU A 175 6.59 -10.68 7.30
CA LEU A 175 5.48 -11.62 7.32
C LEU A 175 5.16 -12.19 5.92
N LEU A 176 5.44 -11.45 4.86
CA LEU A 176 5.30 -11.93 3.49
C LEU A 176 6.51 -12.69 2.96
N GLY A 177 7.64 -12.67 3.69
CA GLY A 177 8.84 -13.44 3.36
C GLY A 177 9.97 -12.61 2.76
N VAL A 178 9.95 -11.30 2.91
CA VAL A 178 11.10 -10.45 2.58
C VAL A 178 12.17 -10.61 3.65
N PRO A 179 13.44 -10.87 3.28
CA PRO A 179 14.54 -10.92 4.24
C PRO A 179 14.70 -9.58 4.99
N PRO A 180 14.82 -9.58 6.33
CA PRO A 180 14.87 -8.36 7.13
C PRO A 180 16.00 -7.40 6.72
N GLU A 181 17.14 -7.93 6.29
CA GLU A 181 18.34 -7.18 5.94
C GLU A 181 18.20 -6.27 4.70
N ILE A 182 17.18 -6.51 3.87
CA ILE A 182 16.94 -5.67 2.68
C ILE A 182 15.77 -4.70 2.86
N ILE A 183 15.05 -4.74 3.98
CA ILE A 183 13.88 -3.90 4.22
C ILE A 183 14.33 -2.52 4.70
N PRO A 184 13.87 -1.41 4.10
CA PRO A 184 14.12 -0.07 4.60
C PRO A 184 13.49 0.16 5.98
N HIS A 185 14.23 0.79 6.91
CA HIS A 185 13.77 1.14 8.25
C HIS A 185 13.73 2.65 8.52
N SER A 186 13.96 3.48 7.50
CA SER A 186 13.86 4.94 7.56
C SER A 186 13.39 5.51 6.24
N VAL A 187 12.90 6.73 6.25
CA VAL A 187 12.49 7.46 5.04
C VAL A 187 13.64 7.56 4.04
N ALA A 188 14.85 7.87 4.50
CA ALA A 188 16.02 7.96 3.65
C ALA A 188 16.35 6.63 2.96
N ALA A 189 16.31 5.51 3.71
CA ALA A 189 16.55 4.18 3.14
C ALA A 189 15.43 3.77 2.15
N LEU A 190 14.18 4.14 2.43
CA LEU A 190 13.05 3.90 1.52
C LEU A 190 13.21 4.67 0.21
N GLU A 191 13.61 5.95 0.27
CA GLU A 191 13.88 6.77 -0.90
C GLU A 191 15.05 6.23 -1.72
N GLU A 192 16.14 5.80 -1.07
CA GLU A 192 17.28 5.15 -1.72
C GLU A 192 16.85 3.88 -2.46
N TYR A 193 16.08 3.01 -1.81
CA TYR A 193 15.54 1.80 -2.42
C TYR A 193 14.70 2.11 -3.67
N ILE A 194 13.72 3.02 -3.54
CA ILE A 194 12.84 3.40 -4.66
C ILE A 194 13.67 3.97 -5.83
N ASN A 195 14.66 4.82 -5.54
CA ASN A 195 15.54 5.36 -6.55
C ASN A 195 16.37 4.27 -7.24
N GLY A 196 16.84 3.26 -6.50
CA GLY A 196 17.59 2.12 -7.04
C GLY A 196 16.78 1.26 -8.02
N VAL A 197 15.48 1.07 -7.76
CA VAL A 197 14.59 0.25 -8.62
C VAL A 197 14.13 0.99 -9.88
N ARG A 198 14.25 2.32 -9.96
CA ARG A 198 13.67 3.14 -11.04
C ARG A 198 14.06 2.71 -12.45
N SER A 199 15.25 2.19 -12.66
CA SER A 199 15.72 1.70 -13.97
C SER A 199 14.95 0.46 -14.47
N GLU A 200 14.30 -0.28 -13.58
CA GLU A 200 13.47 -1.44 -13.91
C GLU A 200 12.02 -1.07 -14.22
N LEU A 201 11.58 0.12 -13.79
CA LEU A 201 10.20 0.56 -13.90
C LEU A 201 9.86 1.03 -15.33
N ARG A 202 8.65 0.70 -15.77
CA ARG A 202 8.09 1.13 -17.06
C ARG A 202 6.57 1.03 -17.07
N CYS A 203 5.93 1.86 -17.87
CA CYS A 203 4.50 1.73 -18.15
C CYS A 203 4.32 0.65 -19.22
N THR A 204 3.90 -0.56 -18.80
CA THR A 204 3.49 -1.62 -19.73
C THR A 204 2.05 -1.34 -20.22
N PRO A 205 1.58 -1.99 -21.33
CA PRO A 205 0.18 -1.87 -21.74
C PRO A 205 -0.81 -2.20 -20.61
N ALA A 206 -0.53 -3.23 -19.81
CA ALA A 206 -1.36 -3.59 -18.67
C ALA A 206 -1.31 -2.51 -17.55
N ALA A 207 -0.16 -1.87 -17.32
CA ALA A 207 -0.06 -0.77 -16.38
C ALA A 207 -0.84 0.47 -16.84
N ALA A 208 -0.76 0.80 -18.14
CA ALA A 208 -1.53 1.91 -18.73
C ALA A 208 -3.04 1.65 -18.65
N GLU A 209 -3.48 0.43 -18.97
CA GLU A 209 -4.87 0.02 -18.84
C GLU A 209 -5.36 0.09 -17.38
N SER A 210 -4.57 -0.43 -16.43
CA SER A 210 -4.87 -0.35 -15.00
C SER A 210 -4.97 1.09 -14.52
N MET A 211 -4.07 1.97 -14.95
CA MET A 211 -4.17 3.41 -14.69
C MET A 211 -5.48 3.99 -15.20
N GLY A 212 -5.88 3.67 -16.44
CA GLY A 212 -7.15 4.11 -17.01
C GLY A 212 -8.34 3.72 -16.13
N TYR A 213 -8.40 2.47 -15.70
CA TYR A 213 -9.45 1.99 -14.78
C TYR A 213 -9.44 2.67 -13.42
N MET A 214 -8.27 2.93 -12.87
CA MET A 214 -8.14 3.56 -11.54
C MET A 214 -8.47 5.06 -11.57
N LEU A 215 -8.16 5.74 -12.66
CA LEU A 215 -8.37 7.18 -12.75
C LEU A 215 -9.76 7.56 -13.31
N ASP A 216 -10.36 6.68 -14.11
CA ASP A 216 -11.68 6.91 -14.70
C ASP A 216 -12.47 5.59 -14.77
N PRO A 217 -12.94 5.07 -13.62
CA PRO A 217 -13.70 3.83 -13.59
C PRO A 217 -15.06 4.02 -14.26
N ALA A 218 -15.29 3.21 -15.29
CA ALA A 218 -16.55 3.23 -16.05
C ALA A 218 -17.76 2.87 -15.16
N GLY A 219 -18.88 3.56 -15.36
CA GLY A 219 -20.16 3.22 -14.75
C GLY A 219 -20.39 3.81 -13.35
N MET A 220 -19.60 4.78 -12.90
CA MET A 220 -19.94 5.59 -11.72
C MET A 220 -21.04 6.62 -12.10
N GLY A 221 -22.05 6.78 -11.23
CA GLY A 221 -23.03 7.86 -11.37
C GLY A 221 -22.37 9.25 -11.24
N GLU A 222 -23.01 10.29 -11.81
CA GLU A 222 -22.44 11.64 -11.85
C GLU A 222 -21.94 12.15 -10.49
N GLU A 223 -22.71 11.97 -9.42
CA GLU A 223 -22.37 12.41 -8.06
C GLU A 223 -21.07 11.77 -7.54
N ILE A 224 -20.85 10.50 -7.86
CA ILE A 224 -19.63 9.77 -7.43
C ILE A 224 -18.47 10.08 -8.36
N ALA A 225 -18.73 10.35 -9.63
CA ALA A 225 -17.72 10.75 -10.58
C ALA A 225 -17.02 12.06 -10.16
N GLU A 226 -17.77 13.04 -9.61
CA GLU A 226 -17.22 14.28 -9.06
C GLU A 226 -16.31 14.02 -7.87
N LEU A 227 -16.77 13.22 -6.89
CA LEU A 227 -15.96 12.83 -5.73
C LEU A 227 -14.70 12.06 -6.15
N TRP A 228 -14.84 11.17 -7.14
CA TRP A 228 -13.71 10.41 -7.68
C TRP A 228 -12.69 11.29 -8.39
N GLN A 229 -13.12 12.36 -9.06
CA GLN A 229 -12.19 13.32 -9.66
C GLN A 229 -11.25 13.94 -8.63
N ASP A 230 -11.76 14.31 -7.47
CA ASP A 230 -10.95 14.85 -6.39
C ASP A 230 -9.95 13.82 -5.86
N LEU A 231 -10.37 12.57 -5.69
CA LEU A 231 -9.49 11.48 -5.26
C LEU A 231 -8.39 11.22 -6.31
N ARG A 232 -8.77 11.20 -7.59
CA ARG A 232 -7.84 11.07 -8.72
C ARG A 232 -6.83 12.20 -8.75
N ASP A 233 -7.29 13.45 -8.66
CA ASP A 233 -6.43 14.63 -8.69
C ASP A 233 -5.46 14.63 -7.51
N ALA A 234 -5.92 14.21 -6.33
CA ALA A 234 -5.08 14.03 -5.16
C ALA A 234 -4.02 12.95 -5.37
N ALA A 235 -4.38 11.79 -5.91
CA ALA A 235 -3.45 10.70 -6.19
C ALA A 235 -2.39 11.15 -7.22
N LEU A 236 -2.80 11.79 -8.30
CA LEU A 236 -1.89 12.30 -9.34
C LEU A 236 -0.96 13.40 -8.82
N ALA A 237 -1.45 14.29 -7.96
CA ALA A 237 -0.64 15.35 -7.35
C ALA A 237 0.45 14.78 -6.41
N THR A 238 0.19 13.65 -5.79
CA THR A 238 1.16 12.98 -4.90
C THR A 238 2.11 12.04 -5.64
N LEU A 239 1.84 11.68 -6.91
CA LEU A 239 2.77 10.88 -7.70
C LEU A 239 4.08 11.64 -7.94
N PRO A 240 5.24 10.99 -7.78
CA PRO A 240 6.50 11.60 -8.12
C PRO A 240 6.61 11.85 -9.64
N GLY A 241 7.37 12.89 -10.02
CA GLY A 241 7.52 13.30 -11.43
C GLY A 241 7.90 12.14 -12.34
N TRP A 242 8.88 11.34 -11.93
CA TRP A 242 9.32 10.18 -12.70
C TRP A 242 8.21 9.13 -12.97
N ALA A 243 7.26 8.95 -12.05
CA ALA A 243 6.15 8.02 -12.24
C ALA A 243 5.15 8.58 -13.26
N ARG A 244 4.85 9.88 -13.19
CA ARG A 244 4.01 10.54 -14.19
C ARG A 244 4.67 10.51 -15.58
N ASP A 245 5.97 10.74 -15.66
CA ASP A 245 6.72 10.68 -16.93
C ASP A 245 6.65 9.30 -17.57
N LEU A 246 6.75 8.22 -16.77
CA LEU A 246 6.61 6.85 -17.25
C LEU A 246 5.21 6.56 -17.81
N TYR A 247 4.17 7.13 -17.20
CA TYR A 247 2.80 7.03 -17.69
C TYR A 247 2.51 7.97 -18.88
N GLY A 248 3.41 8.89 -19.21
CA GLY A 248 3.16 9.95 -20.19
C GLY A 248 2.10 10.95 -19.70
N TYR A 249 1.90 11.04 -18.39
CA TYR A 249 0.88 11.90 -17.81
C TYR A 249 1.47 13.29 -17.52
N PRO A 250 0.82 14.38 -18.01
CA PRO A 250 1.33 15.72 -17.78
C PRO A 250 1.36 16.05 -16.29
N ALA A 251 2.25 16.95 -15.89
CA ALA A 251 2.27 17.44 -14.53
C ALA A 251 0.90 18.07 -14.19
N PRO A 252 0.24 17.62 -13.11
CA PRO A 252 -1.01 18.25 -12.68
C PRO A 252 -0.73 19.69 -12.25
N PRO A 253 -1.73 20.57 -12.29
CA PRO A 253 -1.62 21.89 -11.71
C PRO A 253 -1.14 21.80 -10.25
N PRO A 254 -0.34 22.75 -9.77
CA PRO A 254 0.03 22.79 -8.36
C PRO A 254 -1.22 22.81 -7.47
N ILE A 255 -1.22 22.01 -6.41
CA ILE A 255 -2.30 22.03 -5.43
C ILE A 255 -2.24 23.32 -4.62
N THR A 256 -3.17 24.21 -4.92
CA THR A 256 -3.34 25.44 -4.14
C THR A 256 -3.92 25.15 -2.75
N PRO A 257 -3.79 26.06 -1.77
CA PRO A 257 -4.42 25.90 -0.45
C PRO A 257 -5.94 25.65 -0.54
N ASP A 258 -6.63 26.37 -1.44
CA ASP A 258 -8.08 26.22 -1.66
C ASP A 258 -8.39 24.83 -2.22
N ARG A 259 -7.68 24.42 -3.29
CA ARG A 259 -7.86 23.07 -3.88
C ARG A 259 -7.58 21.95 -2.89
N ARG A 260 -6.57 22.13 -2.02
CA ARG A 260 -6.31 21.18 -0.93
C ARG A 260 -7.48 21.09 0.04
N THR A 261 -8.08 22.23 0.37
CA THR A 261 -9.24 22.29 1.27
C THR A 261 -10.45 21.60 0.65
N GLU A 262 -10.74 21.83 -0.63
CA GLU A 262 -11.79 21.16 -1.38
C GLU A 262 -11.61 19.64 -1.35
N ILE A 263 -10.43 19.14 -1.74
CA ILE A 263 -10.11 17.70 -1.71
C ILE A 263 -10.28 17.12 -0.31
N ARG A 264 -9.83 17.81 0.74
CA ARG A 264 -10.04 17.35 2.13
C ARG A 264 -11.52 17.31 2.52
N GLN A 265 -12.34 18.20 2.03
CA GLN A 265 -13.80 18.14 2.22
C GLN A 265 -14.40 16.93 1.54
N THR A 266 -13.99 16.63 0.31
CA THR A 266 -14.39 15.43 -0.42
C THR A 266 -13.98 14.15 0.32
N LEU A 267 -12.75 14.08 0.82
CA LEU A 267 -12.30 12.96 1.65
C LEU A 267 -13.14 12.83 2.92
N GLY A 268 -13.57 13.95 3.52
CA GLY A 268 -14.50 13.97 4.65
C GLY A 268 -15.90 13.40 4.30
N VAL A 269 -16.36 13.64 3.07
CA VAL A 269 -17.61 13.02 2.57
C VAL A 269 -17.45 11.51 2.43
N PHE A 270 -16.34 11.04 1.83
CA PHE A 270 -16.05 9.61 1.77
C PHE A 270 -16.00 8.97 3.16
N ASP A 271 -15.32 9.61 4.11
CA ASP A 271 -15.26 9.12 5.49
C ASP A 271 -16.64 9.07 6.14
N ALA A 272 -17.49 10.09 5.93
CA ALA A 272 -18.85 10.13 6.48
C ALA A 272 -19.73 9.01 5.90
N VAL A 273 -19.64 8.74 4.59
CA VAL A 273 -20.35 7.63 3.94
C VAL A 273 -19.84 6.30 4.47
N PHE A 274 -18.54 6.12 4.57
CA PHE A 274 -17.93 4.92 5.14
C PHE A 274 -18.35 4.70 6.61
N MET A 275 -18.40 5.75 7.42
CA MET A 275 -18.83 5.70 8.82
C MET A 275 -20.33 5.38 8.99
N ALA A 276 -21.15 5.59 7.94
CA ALA A 276 -22.55 5.23 7.96
C ALA A 276 -22.80 3.74 7.72
N GLU A 277 -21.80 3.01 7.24
CA GLU A 277 -21.89 1.57 7.01
C GLU A 277 -22.00 0.78 8.32
N PRO A 278 -22.79 -0.31 8.35
CA PRO A 278 -23.00 -1.11 9.55
C PRO A 278 -21.69 -1.61 10.18
N GLY A 279 -21.52 -1.40 11.48
CA GLY A 279 -20.37 -1.86 12.26
C GLY A 279 -19.11 -0.98 12.15
N VAL A 280 -19.01 -0.09 11.17
CA VAL A 280 -17.81 0.75 10.99
C VAL A 280 -17.66 1.75 12.13
N LEU A 281 -18.76 2.39 12.53
CA LEU A 281 -18.75 3.35 13.63
C LEU A 281 -18.28 2.70 14.93
N GLU A 282 -18.80 1.53 15.26
CA GLU A 282 -18.44 0.76 16.46
C GLU A 282 -16.97 0.34 16.43
N ALA A 283 -16.50 -0.21 15.31
CA ALA A 283 -15.11 -0.60 15.13
C ALA A 283 -14.17 0.61 15.30
N ARG A 284 -14.52 1.75 14.71
CA ARG A 284 -13.72 2.98 14.82
C ARG A 284 -13.73 3.58 16.23
N GLN A 285 -14.86 3.48 16.94
CA GLN A 285 -14.93 3.89 18.33
C GLN A 285 -14.05 3.02 19.24
N GLN A 286 -14.02 1.71 19.02
CA GLN A 286 -13.12 0.78 19.72
C GLN A 286 -11.65 1.14 19.48
N LEU A 287 -11.23 1.33 18.23
CA LEU A 287 -9.87 1.74 17.89
C LEU A 287 -9.51 3.07 18.56
N THR A 288 -10.41 4.06 18.49
CA THR A 288 -10.20 5.38 19.11
C THR A 288 -10.05 5.26 20.63
N LEU A 289 -10.87 4.42 21.26
CA LEU A 289 -10.77 4.18 22.70
C LEU A 289 -9.44 3.55 23.09
N ARG A 290 -8.99 2.53 22.35
CA ARG A 290 -7.69 1.87 22.58
C ARG A 290 -6.54 2.87 22.44
N MET A 291 -6.56 3.73 21.43
CA MET A 291 -5.55 4.79 21.24
C MET A 291 -5.54 5.78 22.42
N ARG A 292 -6.72 6.21 22.90
CA ARG A 292 -6.81 7.12 24.06
C ARG A 292 -6.30 6.49 25.35
N ILE A 293 -6.59 5.22 25.58
CA ILE A 293 -6.09 4.48 26.75
C ILE A 293 -4.55 4.39 26.69
N ALA A 294 -4.00 4.03 25.52
CA ALA A 294 -2.55 3.95 25.32
C ALA A 294 -1.86 5.31 25.56
N ALA A 295 -2.44 6.40 25.03
CA ALA A 295 -1.92 7.76 25.23
C ALA A 295 -1.97 8.19 26.73
N ALA A 296 -3.03 7.84 27.45
CA ALA A 296 -3.15 8.13 28.87
C ALA A 296 -2.15 7.34 29.73
N GLY A 297 -1.88 6.08 29.35
CA GLY A 297 -0.92 5.21 30.04
C GLY A 297 0.55 5.66 29.85
N SER A 298 0.87 6.29 28.72
CA SER A 298 2.22 6.80 28.43
C SER A 298 2.54 8.15 29.11
N GLY A 299 1.53 8.88 29.57
CA GLY A 299 1.72 10.17 30.26
C GLY A 299 2.23 10.07 31.72
N GLY A 300 2.36 8.86 32.29
CA GLY A 300 2.76 8.63 33.68
C GLY A 300 4.20 8.15 33.90
N HIS A 301 4.96 7.86 32.85
CA HIS A 301 6.34 7.39 32.95
C HIS A 301 7.23 8.24 32.04
N GLY A 302 8.22 8.92 32.67
CA GLY A 302 9.34 9.51 31.91
C GLY A 302 10.05 8.41 31.09
N PRO A 303 10.94 8.76 30.13
CA PRO A 303 11.41 7.82 29.11
C PRO A 303 12.08 6.60 29.75
N ALA A 304 11.34 5.51 29.85
CA ALA A 304 11.89 4.20 30.18
C ALA A 304 12.53 3.66 28.91
N ALA A 305 13.84 3.36 29.04
CA ALA A 305 14.60 2.68 28.01
C ALA A 305 13.82 1.45 27.47
N THR A 306 13.47 1.47 26.22
CA THR A 306 12.83 0.36 25.53
C THR A 306 13.83 -0.76 25.33
N GLY A 307 13.91 -1.63 26.33
CA GLY A 307 14.49 -2.96 26.17
C GLY A 307 13.44 -3.86 25.51
N GLY A 308 13.36 -3.83 24.19
CA GLY A 308 12.54 -4.77 23.43
C GLY A 308 13.03 -6.19 23.68
N LYS A 309 12.24 -7.00 24.36
CA LYS A 309 12.41 -8.46 24.33
C LYS A 309 12.06 -8.93 22.93
N ALA A 310 13.09 -9.15 22.11
CA ALA A 310 12.95 -9.92 20.88
C ALA A 310 12.34 -11.28 21.23
N SER A 311 11.09 -11.49 20.87
CA SER A 311 10.45 -12.79 20.88
C SER A 311 11.17 -13.66 19.85
N ARG A 312 11.82 -14.72 20.31
CA ARG A 312 12.49 -15.70 19.46
C ARG A 312 11.49 -16.29 18.47
N VAL A 313 11.63 -15.92 17.20
CA VAL A 313 11.06 -16.69 16.11
C VAL A 313 11.79 -18.05 16.08
N VAL A 314 11.03 -19.12 16.20
CA VAL A 314 11.54 -20.48 16.14
C VAL A 314 12.10 -20.72 14.73
N SER A 315 13.42 -20.81 14.65
CA SER A 315 14.15 -21.13 13.42
C SER A 315 13.90 -22.60 13.04
N ALA A 316 13.40 -22.83 11.85
CA ALA A 316 13.46 -24.12 11.19
C ALA A 316 14.89 -24.37 10.64
N PRO A 317 15.39 -25.62 10.61
CA PRO A 317 16.78 -25.92 10.28
C PRO A 317 17.09 -25.68 8.79
N GLY A 318 18.27 -25.13 8.56
CA GLY A 318 18.77 -24.64 7.30
C GLY A 318 19.11 -25.71 6.25
N GLY A 319 19.11 -25.24 5.01
CA GLY A 319 19.84 -25.83 3.87
C GLY A 319 20.71 -24.76 3.22
N PRO A 320 21.89 -25.08 2.70
CA PRO A 320 22.88 -24.10 2.25
C PRO A 320 22.63 -23.68 0.79
N GLY A 321 22.54 -22.39 0.56
CA GLY A 321 22.48 -21.80 -0.78
C GLY A 321 22.70 -20.31 -0.69
N GLY A 322 23.98 -19.89 -0.58
CA GLY A 322 24.36 -18.49 -0.60
C GLY A 322 24.05 -17.85 -1.96
N TRP A 323 23.25 -16.80 -1.95
CA TRP A 323 23.06 -15.92 -3.09
C TRP A 323 24.30 -15.03 -3.23
N VAL A 324 24.90 -15.05 -4.45
CA VAL A 324 25.97 -14.13 -4.86
C VAL A 324 25.38 -13.19 -5.90
N PRO A 325 25.49 -11.85 -5.75
CA PRO A 325 25.03 -10.92 -6.76
C PRO A 325 25.82 -11.10 -8.06
N PRO A 326 25.22 -10.95 -9.25
CA PRO A 326 25.93 -11.05 -10.52
C PRO A 326 26.96 -9.93 -10.63
N GLU A 327 28.21 -10.31 -10.88
CA GLU A 327 29.31 -9.39 -11.19
C GLU A 327 28.94 -8.55 -12.42
N ARG A 328 29.23 -7.26 -12.37
CA ARG A 328 29.14 -6.35 -13.49
C ARG A 328 30.12 -6.82 -14.57
N GLY A 329 29.60 -7.38 -15.65
CA GLY A 329 30.39 -7.70 -16.85
C GLY A 329 31.00 -6.43 -17.44
N ALA A 330 32.30 -6.44 -17.57
CA ALA A 330 33.08 -5.40 -18.22
C ALA A 330 32.76 -5.34 -19.73
N ASP A 331 32.70 -4.12 -20.21
CA ASP A 331 32.71 -3.63 -21.58
C ASP A 331 33.04 -4.64 -22.68
N ALA A 332 32.08 -4.86 -23.59
CA ALA A 332 32.36 -5.34 -24.93
C ALA A 332 32.23 -4.17 -25.91
N ALA A 333 33.34 -3.76 -26.50
CA ALA A 333 33.44 -2.76 -27.54
C ALA A 333 32.66 -3.21 -28.81
N PRO A 334 32.10 -2.28 -29.61
CA PRO A 334 31.39 -2.62 -30.84
C PRO A 334 32.37 -3.03 -31.94
N PRO A 335 32.00 -4.00 -32.82
CA PRO A 335 32.85 -4.37 -33.96
C PRO A 335 32.82 -3.28 -35.03
N GLY A 336 34.04 -2.94 -35.50
CA GLY A 336 34.28 -1.94 -36.52
C GLY A 336 33.68 -2.31 -37.88
N VAL A 337 33.20 -1.28 -38.54
CA VAL A 337 32.82 -1.25 -39.94
C VAL A 337 34.11 -1.40 -40.77
N ARG A 338 34.16 -2.38 -41.67
CA ARG A 338 35.12 -2.41 -42.78
C ARG A 338 34.35 -2.48 -44.11
N GLY A 339 34.74 -1.60 -45.01
CA GLY A 339 34.67 -1.72 -46.44
C GLY A 339 33.35 -1.48 -47.11
#